data_0a8526354e522097afbfb000d3ab3002
#
_entry.id   0a8526354e522097afbfb000d3ab3002
#
_cell.length_a   1.000
_cell.length_b   1.000
_cell.length_c   1.000
_cell.angle_alpha   90.00
_cell.angle_beta   90.00
_cell.angle_gamma   90.00
#
_symmetry.space_group_name_H-M   'P 1'
#
loop_
_entity.id
_entity.type
_entity.pdbx_description
1 polymer ?
#
loop_
_entity_poly.entity_id
_entity_poly.type
_entity_poly.pdbx_seq_one_letter_code
_entity_poly.pdbx_strand_id
1 'polypeptide(L)'
;MPLVNTPIAIAILDDYQNVALQMADWSRLEGKAKITVFNDHVADDDALVERLKPFDVLCVMRERTLLPAAVIERLPNLKLIASTAPINAAIDVAAATAHGIFVSGTGYTSSSTIELTWALILALARKIPAEASAVRHGGWQVSVGEDLSGRTLGLLGLGRIGSRVAKIGRVFDMEVMAWSQNLTADRAEAEGARLVSKDELLRQADILTIHLILSRRTRSLVGASELALMKPSSLLINTSRGAIVDEVALVAALAERRIAGAALDVFNVEPLPEGHPFRTWDNVIATPHIGYVSKRQYETFYGDTVENILAWLEGKPIRPTPDVRAAPATPQSRQ
;
A
#
# COMPACT_ATOMS: atom_id res chain seq x y z
N MET A 1 30.74 -39.01 -8.20
CA MET A 1 29.87 -38.40 -9.20
C MET A 1 29.56 -37.02 -8.68
N PRO A 2 29.79 -35.93 -9.45
CA PRO A 2 29.34 -34.62 -9.03
C PRO A 2 27.82 -34.66 -8.97
N LEU A 3 27.27 -34.27 -7.81
CA LEU A 3 25.83 -34.00 -7.66
C LEU A 3 25.45 -32.97 -8.73
N VAL A 4 24.65 -33.38 -9.69
CA VAL A 4 24.01 -32.45 -10.63
C VAL A 4 23.12 -31.56 -9.78
N ASN A 5 23.65 -30.40 -9.40
CA ASN A 5 22.90 -29.42 -8.64
C ASN A 5 21.82 -28.88 -9.60
N THR A 6 20.64 -29.46 -9.57
CA THR A 6 19.51 -28.97 -10.36
C THR A 6 19.28 -27.51 -9.95
N PRO A 7 19.28 -26.57 -10.90
CA PRO A 7 19.01 -25.18 -10.59
C PRO A 7 17.68 -25.04 -9.84
N ILE A 8 17.64 -24.24 -8.78
CA ILE A 8 16.40 -23.97 -8.06
C ILE A 8 15.41 -23.23 -8.95
N ALA A 9 14.12 -23.50 -8.79
CA ALA A 9 13.06 -22.83 -9.51
C ALA A 9 12.55 -21.62 -8.71
N ILE A 10 12.63 -20.42 -9.30
CA ILE A 10 12.19 -19.16 -8.69
C ILE A 10 11.01 -18.62 -9.46
N ALA A 11 9.91 -18.28 -8.75
CA ALA A 11 8.79 -17.52 -9.28
C ALA A 11 8.85 -16.07 -8.78
N ILE A 12 8.80 -15.10 -9.67
CA ILE A 12 8.54 -13.70 -9.34
C ILE A 12 7.07 -13.43 -9.67
N LEU A 13 6.30 -13.03 -8.64
CA LEU A 13 4.85 -12.85 -8.76
C LEU A 13 4.46 -11.40 -8.95
N ASP A 14 3.34 -11.18 -9.67
CA ASP A 14 2.67 -9.87 -9.80
C ASP A 14 3.58 -8.74 -10.34
N ASP A 15 4.53 -9.06 -11.22
CA ASP A 15 5.35 -8.03 -11.88
C ASP A 15 4.57 -7.38 -13.05
N TYR A 16 3.50 -6.66 -12.72
CA TYR A 16 2.59 -6.04 -13.70
C TYR A 16 3.29 -5.13 -14.71
N GLN A 17 4.42 -4.54 -14.33
CA GLN A 17 5.20 -3.63 -15.18
C GLN A 17 6.25 -4.35 -16.01
N ASN A 18 6.50 -5.64 -15.76
CA ASN A 18 7.56 -6.44 -16.37
C ASN A 18 8.96 -5.81 -16.23
N VAL A 19 9.30 -5.42 -15.02
CA VAL A 19 10.54 -4.70 -14.70
C VAL A 19 11.44 -5.42 -13.69
N ALA A 20 10.98 -6.49 -13.07
CA ALA A 20 11.71 -7.16 -11.99
C ALA A 20 13.16 -7.46 -12.34
N LEU A 21 13.40 -8.02 -13.54
CA LEU A 21 14.74 -8.38 -13.99
C LEU A 21 15.64 -7.18 -14.33
N GLN A 22 15.05 -5.98 -14.45
CA GLN A 22 15.76 -4.74 -14.75
C GLN A 22 16.12 -3.95 -13.48
N MET A 23 15.49 -4.29 -12.34
CA MET A 23 15.61 -3.53 -11.09
C MET A 23 16.69 -4.06 -10.15
N ALA A 24 17.34 -5.18 -10.51
CA ALA A 24 18.45 -5.76 -9.75
C ALA A 24 19.39 -6.59 -10.65
N ASP A 25 20.54 -6.90 -10.13
CA ASP A 25 21.50 -7.80 -10.81
C ASP A 25 21.20 -9.28 -10.53
N TRP A 26 20.29 -9.84 -11.32
CA TRP A 26 19.90 -11.24 -11.26
C TRP A 26 20.95 -12.19 -11.87
N SER A 27 21.97 -11.67 -12.60
CA SER A 27 23.06 -12.50 -13.15
C SER A 27 23.84 -13.23 -12.06
N ARG A 28 23.83 -12.72 -10.84
CA ARG A 28 24.41 -13.35 -9.64
C ARG A 28 23.82 -14.72 -9.30
N LEU A 29 22.63 -15.03 -9.84
CA LEU A 29 21.94 -16.33 -9.71
C LEU A 29 22.12 -17.22 -10.93
N GLU A 30 22.86 -16.78 -11.95
CA GLU A 30 23.11 -17.55 -13.17
C GLU A 30 23.78 -18.90 -12.83
N GLY A 31 23.32 -19.96 -13.48
CA GLY A 31 23.77 -21.33 -13.21
C GLY A 31 23.24 -21.93 -11.88
N LYS A 32 22.68 -21.12 -10.96
CA LYS A 32 22.13 -21.57 -9.67
C LYS A 32 20.62 -21.68 -9.69
N ALA A 33 19.94 -20.85 -10.49
CA ALA A 33 18.49 -20.72 -10.50
C ALA A 33 17.91 -20.60 -11.90
N LYS A 34 16.66 -21.07 -12.07
CA LYS A 34 15.80 -20.78 -13.22
C LYS A 34 14.69 -19.84 -12.73
N ILE A 35 14.61 -18.64 -13.31
CA ILE A 35 13.65 -17.61 -12.91
C ILE A 35 12.49 -17.60 -13.89
N THR A 36 11.26 -17.60 -13.37
CA THR A 36 10.02 -17.39 -14.13
C THR A 36 9.31 -16.16 -13.56
N VAL A 37 8.97 -15.21 -14.44
CA VAL A 37 8.26 -13.98 -14.06
C VAL A 37 6.79 -14.12 -14.47
N PHE A 38 5.89 -13.83 -13.53
CA PHE A 38 4.45 -13.75 -13.76
C PHE A 38 4.01 -12.29 -13.71
N ASN A 39 3.45 -11.82 -14.82
CA ASN A 39 3.01 -10.43 -14.99
C ASN A 39 1.50 -10.26 -14.76
N ASP A 40 0.81 -11.35 -14.46
CA ASP A 40 -0.61 -11.43 -14.15
C ASP A 40 -0.84 -11.79 -12.69
N HIS A 41 -2.07 -11.61 -12.24
CA HIS A 41 -2.53 -12.01 -10.90
C HIS A 41 -3.47 -13.23 -10.98
N VAL A 42 -3.32 -14.15 -10.02
CA VAL A 42 -4.23 -15.28 -9.84
C VAL A 42 -4.91 -15.15 -8.48
N ALA A 43 -6.22 -14.90 -8.51
CA ALA A 43 -7.03 -14.74 -7.31
C ALA A 43 -7.61 -16.06 -6.75
N ASP A 44 -7.72 -17.10 -7.59
CA ASP A 44 -8.23 -18.41 -7.19
C ASP A 44 -7.12 -19.23 -6.54
N ASP A 45 -7.35 -19.72 -5.32
CA ASP A 45 -6.36 -20.44 -4.53
C ASP A 45 -5.93 -21.76 -5.19
N ASP A 46 -6.82 -22.49 -5.86
CA ASP A 46 -6.47 -23.76 -6.51
C ASP A 46 -5.58 -23.51 -7.74
N ALA A 47 -5.93 -22.54 -8.56
CA ALA A 47 -5.12 -22.13 -9.70
C ALA A 47 -3.77 -21.58 -9.26
N LEU A 48 -3.72 -20.82 -8.15
CA LEU A 48 -2.49 -20.32 -7.57
C LEU A 48 -1.57 -21.46 -7.12
N VAL A 49 -2.11 -22.43 -6.40
CA VAL A 49 -1.35 -23.60 -5.96
C VAL A 49 -0.79 -24.37 -7.16
N GLU A 50 -1.60 -24.67 -8.18
CA GLU A 50 -1.12 -25.37 -9.38
C GLU A 50 0.00 -24.58 -10.09
N ARG A 51 -0.09 -23.25 -10.15
CA ARG A 51 0.96 -22.39 -10.69
C ARG A 51 2.25 -22.49 -9.90
N LEU A 52 2.16 -22.51 -8.55
CA LEU A 52 3.30 -22.37 -7.66
C LEU A 52 3.97 -23.68 -7.24
N LYS A 53 3.31 -24.83 -7.37
CA LYS A 53 3.85 -26.17 -7.04
C LYS A 53 5.27 -26.45 -7.56
N PRO A 54 5.67 -26.03 -8.77
CA PRO A 54 7.02 -26.35 -9.28
C PRO A 54 8.18 -25.57 -8.65
N PHE A 55 7.89 -24.54 -7.86
CA PHE A 55 8.89 -23.57 -7.42
C PHE A 55 9.42 -23.84 -6.01
N ASP A 56 10.76 -23.66 -5.87
CA ASP A 56 11.48 -23.71 -4.58
C ASP A 56 11.42 -22.36 -3.86
N VAL A 57 11.34 -21.26 -4.62
CA VAL A 57 11.40 -19.88 -4.11
C VAL A 57 10.27 -19.04 -4.73
N LEU A 58 9.57 -18.29 -3.89
CA LEU A 58 8.60 -17.28 -4.32
C LEU A 58 9.13 -15.88 -3.99
N CYS A 59 9.18 -14.99 -4.98
CA CYS A 59 9.41 -13.56 -4.79
C CYS A 59 8.05 -12.85 -4.83
N VAL A 60 7.61 -12.33 -3.68
CA VAL A 60 6.25 -11.81 -3.48
C VAL A 60 6.26 -10.29 -3.37
N MET A 61 5.48 -9.61 -4.21
CA MET A 61 5.39 -8.16 -4.23
C MET A 61 4.30 -7.67 -3.27
N ARG A 62 4.70 -7.23 -2.08
CA ARG A 62 3.81 -6.70 -1.06
C ARG A 62 2.62 -7.66 -0.78
N GLU A 63 1.47 -7.13 -0.49
CA GLU A 63 0.25 -7.88 -0.22
C GLU A 63 -0.57 -8.21 -1.49
N ARG A 64 0.05 -8.23 -2.70
CA ARG A 64 -0.67 -8.52 -3.96
C ARG A 64 -1.20 -9.95 -4.02
N THR A 65 -0.36 -10.93 -3.68
CA THR A 65 -0.77 -12.35 -3.60
C THR A 65 -0.93 -12.76 -2.14
N LEU A 66 -2.09 -13.35 -1.81
CA LEU A 66 -2.35 -13.93 -0.50
C LEU A 66 -1.70 -15.33 -0.41
N LEU A 67 -0.95 -15.58 0.65
CA LEU A 67 -0.36 -16.87 0.97
C LEU A 67 -0.83 -17.32 2.38
N PRO A 68 -2.11 -17.71 2.53
CA PRO A 68 -2.60 -18.29 3.78
C PRO A 68 -2.07 -19.70 3.98
N ALA A 69 -2.24 -20.27 5.18
CA ALA A 69 -1.85 -21.65 5.50
C ALA A 69 -2.37 -22.66 4.46
N ALA A 70 -3.64 -22.55 4.06
CA ALA A 70 -4.27 -23.43 3.10
C ALA A 70 -3.60 -23.46 1.71
N VAL A 71 -2.91 -22.40 1.31
CA VAL A 71 -2.09 -22.35 0.08
C VAL A 71 -0.69 -22.89 0.35
N ILE A 72 -0.03 -22.42 1.43
CA ILE A 72 1.36 -22.77 1.77
C ILE A 72 1.52 -24.29 1.96
N GLU A 73 0.59 -24.94 2.67
CA GLU A 73 0.59 -26.38 2.95
C GLU A 73 0.53 -27.26 1.70
N ARG A 74 0.10 -26.70 0.59
CA ARG A 74 -0.06 -27.40 -0.70
C ARG A 74 1.12 -27.18 -1.65
N LEU A 75 2.21 -26.51 -1.20
CA LEU A 75 3.40 -26.19 -1.99
C LEU A 75 4.62 -27.04 -1.54
N PRO A 76 4.70 -28.31 -1.98
CA PRO A 76 5.65 -29.29 -1.41
C PRO A 76 7.12 -28.96 -1.70
N ASN A 77 7.42 -28.17 -2.72
CA ASN A 77 8.77 -27.81 -3.11
C ASN A 77 9.25 -26.48 -2.48
N LEU A 78 8.32 -25.68 -1.93
CA LEU A 78 8.62 -24.34 -1.45
C LEU A 78 9.55 -24.37 -0.22
N LYS A 79 10.62 -23.57 -0.27
CA LYS A 79 11.65 -23.49 0.78
C LYS A 79 11.93 -22.07 1.23
N LEU A 80 11.68 -21.08 0.35
CA LEU A 80 11.90 -19.66 0.64
C LEU A 80 10.77 -18.81 0.08
N ILE A 81 10.27 -17.88 0.89
CA ILE A 81 9.44 -16.77 0.45
C ILE A 81 10.25 -15.48 0.65
N ALA A 82 10.67 -14.85 -0.44
CA ALA A 82 11.31 -13.54 -0.44
C ALA A 82 10.24 -12.47 -0.66
N SER A 83 9.74 -11.89 0.43
CA SER A 83 8.68 -10.88 0.41
C SER A 83 9.28 -9.48 0.39
N THR A 84 8.73 -8.59 -0.43
CA THR A 84 9.12 -7.18 -0.42
C THR A 84 8.58 -6.46 0.83
N ALA A 85 9.37 -5.50 1.35
CA ALA A 85 9.23 -4.83 2.65
C ALA A 85 9.47 -5.73 3.88
N PRO A 86 9.68 -5.14 5.07
CA PRO A 86 10.02 -5.91 6.28
C PRO A 86 8.90 -6.80 6.80
N ILE A 87 7.65 -6.47 6.47
CA ILE A 87 6.44 -7.11 6.99
C ILE A 87 5.44 -7.27 5.86
N ASN A 88 4.79 -8.44 5.80
CA ASN A 88 3.72 -8.71 4.84
C ASN A 88 2.58 -9.48 5.54
N ALA A 89 1.43 -8.81 5.71
CA ALA A 89 0.26 -9.39 6.37
C ALA A 89 -0.48 -10.44 5.51
N ALA A 90 -0.16 -10.52 4.22
CA ALA A 90 -0.74 -11.50 3.29
C ALA A 90 -0.12 -12.90 3.44
N ILE A 91 1.02 -13.02 4.13
CA ILE A 91 1.73 -14.29 4.31
C ILE A 91 1.45 -14.85 5.72
N ASP A 92 1.09 -16.13 5.79
CA ASP A 92 1.05 -16.87 7.05
C ASP A 92 2.45 -17.36 7.40
N VAL A 93 3.21 -16.51 8.13
CA VAL A 93 4.60 -16.79 8.51
C VAL A 93 4.68 -17.99 9.47
N ALA A 94 3.67 -18.18 10.32
CA ALA A 94 3.62 -19.33 11.23
C ALA A 94 3.48 -20.64 10.46
N ALA A 95 2.55 -20.69 9.48
CA ALA A 95 2.37 -21.85 8.61
C ALA A 95 3.65 -22.11 7.78
N ALA A 96 4.24 -21.07 7.20
CA ALA A 96 5.51 -21.21 6.46
C ALA A 96 6.62 -21.81 7.32
N THR A 97 6.79 -21.29 8.54
CA THR A 97 7.80 -21.78 9.49
C THR A 97 7.54 -23.24 9.89
N ALA A 98 6.29 -23.61 10.15
CA ALA A 98 5.90 -24.98 10.50
C ALA A 98 6.23 -25.99 9.37
N HIS A 99 6.26 -25.55 8.11
CA HIS A 99 6.64 -26.34 6.94
C HIS A 99 8.12 -26.20 6.55
N GLY A 100 8.96 -25.59 7.40
CA GLY A 100 10.38 -25.41 7.14
C GLY A 100 10.71 -24.36 6.06
N ILE A 101 9.76 -23.53 5.71
CA ILE A 101 9.90 -22.47 4.71
C ILE A 101 10.42 -21.20 5.42
N PHE A 102 11.54 -20.67 4.95
CA PHE A 102 12.05 -19.40 5.45
C PHE A 102 11.33 -18.22 4.78
N VAL A 103 10.96 -17.22 5.56
CA VAL A 103 10.35 -15.99 5.04
C VAL A 103 11.29 -14.82 5.29
N SER A 104 11.76 -14.20 4.22
CA SER A 104 12.64 -13.01 4.29
C SER A 104 11.90 -11.76 3.82
N GLY A 105 12.26 -10.62 4.43
CA GLY A 105 11.78 -9.29 4.01
C GLY A 105 12.86 -8.49 3.28
N THR A 106 12.53 -7.27 2.89
CA THR A 106 13.45 -6.30 2.29
C THR A 106 13.38 -4.95 3.01
N GLY A 107 14.29 -4.04 2.68
CA GLY A 107 14.19 -2.63 3.05
C GLY A 107 12.91 -1.99 2.50
N TYR A 108 12.54 -0.85 3.09
CA TYR A 108 11.38 -0.06 2.68
C TYR A 108 11.62 1.43 2.99
N THR A 109 11.25 2.30 2.05
CA THR A 109 11.19 3.75 2.26
C THR A 109 9.76 4.27 2.12
N SER A 110 9.37 5.21 2.98
CA SER A 110 8.03 5.82 2.92
C SER A 110 7.94 7.02 1.98
N SER A 111 9.04 7.46 1.36
CA SER A 111 9.06 8.66 0.53
C SER A 111 8.11 8.56 -0.67
N SER A 112 8.11 7.44 -1.38
CA SER A 112 7.23 7.24 -2.54
C SER A 112 5.74 7.36 -2.20
N THR A 113 5.32 6.82 -1.06
CA THR A 113 3.91 6.95 -0.60
C THR A 113 3.57 8.42 -0.26
N ILE A 114 4.49 9.15 0.35
CA ILE A 114 4.30 10.57 0.67
C ILE A 114 4.19 11.40 -0.60
N GLU A 115 5.07 11.14 -1.57
CA GLU A 115 5.08 11.81 -2.88
C GLU A 115 3.77 11.53 -3.64
N LEU A 116 3.31 10.27 -3.68
CA LEU A 116 2.04 9.93 -4.31
C LEU A 116 0.86 10.60 -3.58
N THR A 117 0.85 10.64 -2.24
CA THR A 117 -0.21 11.31 -1.48
C THR A 117 -0.34 12.76 -1.93
N TRP A 118 0.76 13.49 -2.04
CA TRP A 118 0.74 14.89 -2.49
C TRP A 118 0.41 15.03 -3.97
N ALA A 119 0.88 14.11 -4.82
CA ALA A 119 0.50 14.07 -6.22
C ALA A 119 -1.02 13.91 -6.38
N LEU A 120 -1.65 13.03 -5.60
CA LEU A 120 -3.11 12.81 -5.59
C LEU A 120 -3.88 14.01 -5.04
N ILE A 121 -3.42 14.63 -3.94
CA ILE A 121 -4.00 15.86 -3.39
C ILE A 121 -4.02 16.96 -4.46
N LEU A 122 -2.87 17.24 -5.06
CA LEU A 122 -2.73 18.28 -6.09
C LEU A 122 -3.53 17.94 -7.36
N ALA A 123 -3.48 16.70 -7.81
CA ALA A 123 -4.21 16.24 -9.00
C ALA A 123 -5.72 16.39 -8.82
N LEU A 124 -6.26 16.05 -7.64
CA LEU A 124 -7.69 16.15 -7.36
C LEU A 124 -8.11 17.60 -7.17
N ALA A 125 -7.39 18.38 -6.33
CA ALA A 125 -7.70 19.78 -6.07
C ALA A 125 -7.65 20.64 -7.36
N ARG A 126 -6.66 20.42 -8.22
CA ARG A 126 -6.45 21.15 -9.47
C ARG A 126 -7.11 20.50 -10.69
N LYS A 127 -7.85 19.40 -10.50
CA LYS A 127 -8.55 18.64 -11.56
C LYS A 127 -7.63 18.25 -12.74
N ILE A 128 -6.36 17.96 -12.45
CA ILE A 128 -5.32 17.73 -13.46
C ILE A 128 -5.68 16.61 -14.45
N PRO A 129 -6.26 15.45 -14.06
CA PRO A 129 -6.64 14.42 -15.02
C PRO A 129 -7.67 14.87 -16.05
N ALA A 130 -8.67 15.66 -15.62
CA ALA A 130 -9.72 16.18 -16.50
C ALA A 130 -9.14 17.19 -17.51
N GLU A 131 -8.31 18.13 -17.03
CA GLU A 131 -7.66 19.15 -17.88
C GLU A 131 -6.69 18.49 -18.88
N ALA A 132 -5.89 17.52 -18.44
CA ALA A 132 -4.97 16.78 -19.32
C ALA A 132 -5.74 15.94 -20.36
N SER A 133 -6.88 15.37 -19.98
CA SER A 133 -7.75 14.64 -20.90
C SER A 133 -8.38 15.60 -21.92
N ALA A 134 -8.87 16.75 -21.50
CA ALA A 134 -9.45 17.74 -22.41
C ALA A 134 -8.45 18.14 -23.50
N VAL A 135 -7.23 18.48 -23.16
CA VAL A 135 -6.18 18.85 -24.14
C VAL A 135 -5.89 17.71 -25.11
N ARG A 136 -5.80 16.47 -24.65
CA ARG A 136 -5.56 15.29 -25.51
C ARG A 136 -6.69 15.07 -26.56
N HIS A 137 -7.90 15.48 -26.22
CA HIS A 137 -9.07 15.34 -27.10
C HIS A 137 -9.42 16.63 -27.87
N GLY A 138 -8.48 17.58 -27.96
CA GLY A 138 -8.64 18.81 -28.74
C GLY A 138 -9.42 19.92 -28.05
N GLY A 139 -9.74 19.74 -26.76
CA GLY A 139 -10.33 20.78 -25.92
C GLY A 139 -9.29 21.70 -25.27
N TRP A 140 -9.77 22.60 -24.40
CA TRP A 140 -8.94 23.54 -23.64
C TRP A 140 -9.37 23.53 -22.17
N GLN A 141 -9.37 24.63 -21.48
CA GLN A 141 -9.77 24.75 -20.07
C GLN A 141 -11.23 24.34 -19.84
N VAL A 142 -11.48 23.31 -19.04
CA VAL A 142 -12.81 22.74 -18.77
C VAL A 142 -13.25 22.87 -17.33
N SER A 143 -12.36 23.28 -16.42
CA SER A 143 -12.67 23.35 -15.00
C SER A 143 -11.92 24.47 -14.28
N VAL A 144 -12.36 24.76 -13.04
CA VAL A 144 -11.64 25.62 -12.10
C VAL A 144 -11.20 24.75 -10.92
N GLY A 145 -9.91 24.76 -10.64
CA GLY A 145 -9.33 24.07 -9.48
C GLY A 145 -9.42 24.87 -8.20
N GLU A 146 -9.10 24.21 -7.10
CA GLU A 146 -9.06 24.80 -5.76
C GLU A 146 -7.62 25.04 -5.30
N ASP A 147 -7.37 26.15 -4.62
CA ASP A 147 -6.11 26.44 -3.98
C ASP A 147 -5.99 25.68 -2.64
N LEU A 148 -4.76 25.38 -2.22
CA LEU A 148 -4.48 24.72 -0.93
C LEU A 148 -4.19 25.73 0.19
N SER A 149 -3.59 26.88 -0.15
CA SER A 149 -3.25 27.93 0.81
C SER A 149 -4.47 28.40 1.60
N GLY A 150 -4.34 28.48 2.93
CA GLY A 150 -5.43 28.82 3.83
C GLY A 150 -6.46 27.72 4.09
N ARG A 151 -6.33 26.54 3.45
CA ARG A 151 -7.21 25.39 3.67
C ARG A 151 -6.74 24.52 4.82
N THR A 152 -7.63 23.72 5.37
CA THR A 152 -7.35 22.79 6.46
C THR A 152 -7.03 21.40 5.94
N LEU A 153 -5.81 20.92 6.25
CA LEU A 153 -5.38 19.53 6.04
C LEU A 153 -5.66 18.72 7.30
N GLY A 154 -6.60 17.79 7.22
CA GLY A 154 -6.92 16.83 8.28
C GLY A 154 -6.19 15.51 8.08
N LEU A 155 -5.45 15.04 9.10
CA LEU A 155 -4.73 13.77 9.07
C LEU A 155 -5.36 12.75 10.03
N LEU A 156 -5.88 11.68 9.48
CA LEU A 156 -6.18 10.46 10.24
C LEU A 156 -4.89 9.64 10.36
N GLY A 157 -4.15 9.87 11.45
CA GLY A 157 -2.85 9.28 11.72
C GLY A 157 -1.68 10.24 11.47
N LEU A 158 -0.90 10.51 12.54
CA LEU A 158 0.31 11.36 12.52
C LEU A 158 1.56 10.51 12.84
N GLY A 159 1.68 9.37 12.14
CA GLY A 159 2.86 8.50 12.20
C GLY A 159 3.93 8.91 11.18
N ARG A 160 4.83 7.97 10.85
CA ARG A 160 5.95 8.20 9.93
C ARG A 160 5.58 8.86 8.59
N ILE A 161 4.45 8.48 7.99
CA ILE A 161 3.97 9.08 6.73
C ILE A 161 3.23 10.38 7.03
N GLY A 162 2.24 10.33 7.94
CA GLY A 162 1.38 11.48 8.23
C GLY A 162 2.16 12.72 8.71
N SER A 163 3.20 12.56 9.52
CA SER A 163 4.03 13.69 9.96
C SER A 163 4.79 14.37 8.80
N ARG A 164 5.24 13.59 7.82
CA ARG A 164 5.89 14.18 6.64
C ARG A 164 4.88 14.82 5.69
N VAL A 165 3.68 14.25 5.57
CA VAL A 165 2.58 14.89 4.81
C VAL A 165 2.18 16.20 5.48
N ALA A 166 2.09 16.25 6.82
CA ALA A 166 1.83 17.45 7.60
C ALA A 166 2.85 18.56 7.32
N LYS A 167 4.16 18.23 7.32
CA LYS A 167 5.24 19.19 7.04
C LYS A 167 5.10 19.83 5.67
N ILE A 168 4.74 19.05 4.65
CA ILE A 168 4.54 19.56 3.29
C ILE A 168 3.27 20.43 3.22
N GLY A 169 2.18 20.06 3.91
CA GLY A 169 0.96 20.85 3.99
C GLY A 169 1.21 22.27 4.52
N ARG A 170 2.08 22.38 5.51
CA ARG A 170 2.50 23.69 6.04
C ARG A 170 3.29 24.54 5.03
N VAL A 171 4.06 23.90 4.12
CA VAL A 171 4.76 24.62 3.03
C VAL A 171 3.76 25.17 2.01
N PHE A 172 2.58 24.58 1.90
CA PHE A 172 1.45 25.08 1.13
C PHE A 172 0.57 26.08 1.91
N ASP A 173 1.03 26.58 3.05
CA ASP A 173 0.29 27.49 3.94
C ASP A 173 -1.07 26.93 4.41
N MET A 174 -1.15 25.61 4.60
CA MET A 174 -2.35 24.96 5.13
C MET A 174 -2.35 24.96 6.66
N GLU A 175 -3.53 25.05 7.27
CA GLU A 175 -3.74 24.65 8.65
C GLU A 175 -3.71 23.14 8.77
N VAL A 176 -2.93 22.60 9.72
CA VAL A 176 -2.78 21.15 9.88
C VAL A 176 -3.40 20.68 11.17
N MET A 177 -4.37 19.77 11.06
CA MET A 177 -5.01 19.09 12.18
C MET A 177 -4.76 17.59 12.09
N ALA A 178 -4.68 16.93 13.24
CA ALA A 178 -4.49 15.50 13.29
C ALA A 178 -5.32 14.82 14.38
N TRP A 179 -5.69 13.58 14.09
CA TRP A 179 -6.26 12.66 15.06
C TRP A 179 -5.70 11.25 14.86
N SER A 180 -5.43 10.58 15.95
CA SER A 180 -5.37 9.12 16.03
C SER A 180 -5.59 8.68 17.48
N GLN A 181 -5.96 7.42 17.68
CA GLN A 181 -6.39 6.89 18.98
C GLN A 181 -5.43 7.19 20.14
N ASN A 182 -4.13 7.21 19.89
CA ASN A 182 -3.09 7.37 20.92
C ASN A 182 -2.21 8.61 20.65
N LEU A 183 -2.67 9.57 19.85
CA LEU A 183 -1.94 10.81 19.60
C LEU A 183 -2.11 11.76 20.80
N THR A 184 -0.99 12.27 21.30
CA THR A 184 -0.98 13.29 22.36
C THR A 184 -0.80 14.69 21.77
N ALA A 185 -1.18 15.72 22.52
CA ALA A 185 -1.03 17.11 22.09
C ALA A 185 0.44 17.46 21.80
N ASP A 186 1.34 17.09 22.69
CA ASP A 186 2.79 17.36 22.54
C ASP A 186 3.36 16.72 21.26
N ARG A 187 2.92 15.50 20.94
CA ARG A 187 3.36 14.84 19.70
C ARG A 187 2.76 15.48 18.44
N ALA A 188 1.53 15.95 18.50
CA ALA A 188 0.92 16.66 17.38
C ALA A 188 1.63 18.00 17.15
N GLU A 189 1.85 18.78 18.22
CA GLU A 189 2.54 20.06 18.18
C GLU A 189 3.98 19.93 17.66
N ALA A 190 4.72 18.93 18.12
CA ALA A 190 6.10 18.66 17.64
C ALA A 190 6.17 18.42 16.12
N GLU A 191 5.10 17.92 15.50
CA GLU A 191 5.00 17.74 14.05
C GLU A 191 4.28 18.91 13.36
N GLY A 192 3.93 19.98 14.12
CA GLY A 192 3.29 21.20 13.62
C GLY A 192 1.83 20.97 13.22
N ALA A 193 1.13 20.10 13.93
CA ALA A 193 -0.28 19.82 13.77
C ALA A 193 -1.04 20.08 15.08
N ARG A 194 -2.29 20.53 14.99
CA ARG A 194 -3.18 20.67 16.13
C ARG A 194 -3.91 19.35 16.38
N LEU A 195 -3.80 18.80 17.61
CA LEU A 195 -4.62 17.65 18.01
C LEU A 195 -6.07 18.08 18.17
N VAL A 196 -6.98 17.33 17.56
CA VAL A 196 -8.43 17.53 17.67
C VAL A 196 -9.16 16.22 17.91
N SER A 197 -10.45 16.25 18.23
CA SER A 197 -11.29 15.06 18.21
C SER A 197 -11.50 14.56 16.76
N LYS A 198 -11.88 13.27 16.61
CA LYS A 198 -12.17 12.71 15.29
C LYS A 198 -13.29 13.50 14.58
N ASP A 199 -14.36 13.82 15.31
CA ASP A 199 -15.49 14.54 14.74
C ASP A 199 -15.13 15.97 14.37
N GLU A 200 -14.32 16.65 15.16
CA GLU A 200 -13.83 17.99 14.85
C GLU A 200 -12.95 17.96 13.58
N LEU A 201 -12.06 16.97 13.47
CA LEU A 201 -11.24 16.78 12.28
C LEU A 201 -12.09 16.65 11.02
N LEU A 202 -13.12 15.78 11.07
CA LEU A 202 -14.02 15.53 9.95
C LEU A 202 -14.80 16.78 9.54
N ARG A 203 -15.28 17.57 10.52
CA ARG A 203 -16.05 18.79 10.25
C ARG A 203 -15.21 19.93 9.69
N GLN A 204 -13.96 20.03 10.08
CA GLN A 204 -13.10 21.18 9.74
C GLN A 204 -12.18 20.93 8.54
N ALA A 205 -11.84 19.67 8.24
CA ALA A 205 -10.94 19.35 7.14
C ALA A 205 -11.55 19.74 5.78
N ASP A 206 -10.78 20.47 4.99
CA ASP A 206 -11.04 20.65 3.55
C ASP A 206 -10.45 19.49 2.76
N ILE A 207 -9.33 18.96 3.23
CA ILE A 207 -8.69 17.74 2.70
C ILE A 207 -8.46 16.79 3.85
N LEU A 208 -9.11 15.64 3.82
CA LEU A 208 -8.91 14.56 4.79
C LEU A 208 -8.00 13.50 4.18
N THR A 209 -6.86 13.21 4.81
CA THR A 209 -5.93 12.18 4.32
C THR A 209 -5.67 11.10 5.38
N ILE A 210 -5.64 9.82 4.94
CA ILE A 210 -5.60 8.66 5.83
C ILE A 210 -4.20 8.05 5.84
N HIS A 211 -3.59 7.97 7.04
CA HIS A 211 -2.26 7.41 7.30
C HIS A 211 -2.25 6.47 8.50
N LEU A 212 -3.31 5.70 8.66
CA LEU A 212 -3.48 4.71 9.73
C LEU A 212 -3.12 3.30 9.25
N ILE A 213 -2.69 2.46 10.18
CA ILE A 213 -2.51 1.02 9.94
C ILE A 213 -3.89 0.34 10.02
N LEU A 214 -4.18 -0.56 9.09
CA LEU A 214 -5.39 -1.37 9.14
C LEU A 214 -5.34 -2.35 10.33
N SER A 215 -6.36 -2.31 11.14
CA SER A 215 -6.55 -3.18 12.32
C SER A 215 -8.05 -3.35 12.59
N ARG A 216 -8.42 -4.18 13.57
CA ARG A 216 -9.81 -4.27 14.02
C ARG A 216 -10.40 -2.92 14.45
N ARG A 217 -9.57 -2.00 14.98
CA ARG A 217 -10.01 -0.67 15.44
C ARG A 217 -10.13 0.38 14.35
N THR A 218 -9.47 0.15 13.21
CA THR A 218 -9.42 1.11 12.09
C THR A 218 -10.19 0.64 10.87
N ARG A 219 -10.67 -0.60 10.86
CA ARG A 219 -11.57 -1.10 9.80
C ARG A 219 -12.88 -0.33 9.84
N SER A 220 -13.31 0.18 8.68
CA SER A 220 -14.50 1.00 8.50
C SER A 220 -14.56 2.20 9.48
N LEU A 221 -13.39 2.74 9.84
CA LEU A 221 -13.28 3.90 10.74
C LEU A 221 -13.93 5.15 10.15
N VAL A 222 -13.94 5.25 8.82
CA VAL A 222 -14.65 6.29 8.08
C VAL A 222 -15.83 5.63 7.37
N GLY A 223 -16.97 5.64 8.02
CA GLY A 223 -18.25 5.12 7.52
C GLY A 223 -19.23 6.23 7.14
N ALA A 224 -20.50 5.87 6.97
CA ALA A 224 -21.54 6.80 6.56
C ALA A 224 -21.70 7.98 7.53
N SER A 225 -21.60 7.74 8.85
CA SER A 225 -21.67 8.79 9.87
C SER A 225 -20.51 9.76 9.79
N GLU A 226 -19.31 9.27 9.57
CA GLU A 226 -18.11 10.07 9.42
C GLU A 226 -18.13 10.90 8.12
N LEU A 227 -18.51 10.28 7.00
CA LEU A 227 -18.66 10.97 5.72
C LEU A 227 -19.75 12.07 5.78
N ALA A 228 -20.81 11.85 6.56
CA ALA A 228 -21.85 12.85 6.77
C ALA A 228 -21.40 14.08 7.59
N LEU A 229 -20.32 13.96 8.37
CA LEU A 229 -19.71 15.09 9.09
C LEU A 229 -18.82 15.96 8.21
N MET A 230 -18.31 15.42 7.09
CA MET A 230 -17.39 16.14 6.21
C MET A 230 -18.10 17.28 5.48
N LYS A 231 -17.34 18.30 5.10
CA LYS A 231 -17.86 19.41 4.30
C LYS A 231 -18.24 18.92 2.90
N PRO A 232 -19.30 19.45 2.26
CA PRO A 232 -19.62 19.12 0.87
C PRO A 232 -18.49 19.46 -0.12
N SER A 233 -17.64 20.42 0.21
CA SER A 233 -16.46 20.81 -0.59
C SER A 233 -15.23 19.99 -0.29
N SER A 234 -15.26 19.08 0.68
CA SER A 234 -14.05 18.35 1.13
C SER A 234 -13.62 17.26 0.17
N LEU A 235 -12.32 16.95 0.21
CA LEU A 235 -11.65 15.90 -0.55
C LEU A 235 -11.17 14.80 0.41
N LEU A 236 -11.41 13.53 0.06
CA LEU A 236 -10.89 12.37 0.81
C LEU A 236 -9.73 11.74 0.06
N ILE A 237 -8.59 11.54 0.75
CA ILE A 237 -7.39 10.92 0.20
C ILE A 237 -7.07 9.64 0.98
N ASN A 238 -6.98 8.50 0.30
CA ASN A 238 -6.59 7.24 0.94
C ASN A 238 -5.46 6.55 0.17
N THR A 239 -4.26 6.63 0.73
CA THR A 239 -3.05 5.91 0.28
C THR A 239 -2.59 4.88 1.32
N SER A 240 -3.48 4.48 2.22
CA SER A 240 -3.17 3.57 3.33
C SER A 240 -3.71 2.16 3.08
N ARG A 241 -5.00 1.92 3.37
CA ARG A 241 -5.69 0.64 3.08
C ARG A 241 -7.17 0.92 2.79
N GLY A 242 -7.74 0.26 1.77
CA GLY A 242 -9.14 0.43 1.38
C GLY A 242 -10.11 0.23 2.54
N ALA A 243 -9.95 -0.86 3.26
CA ALA A 243 -10.84 -1.28 4.35
C ALA A 243 -10.86 -0.34 5.58
N ILE A 244 -10.10 0.75 5.62
CA ILE A 244 -10.24 1.80 6.65
C ILE A 244 -11.48 2.65 6.38
N VAL A 245 -11.88 2.76 5.12
CA VAL A 245 -13.11 3.42 4.69
C VAL A 245 -14.16 2.35 4.37
N ASP A 246 -15.39 2.57 4.80
CA ASP A 246 -16.53 1.79 4.32
C ASP A 246 -16.78 2.14 2.85
N GLU A 247 -16.45 1.23 1.95
CA GLU A 247 -16.49 1.46 0.51
C GLU A 247 -17.93 1.69 0.01
N VAL A 248 -18.91 0.99 0.60
CA VAL A 248 -20.33 1.18 0.24
C VAL A 248 -20.80 2.58 0.62
N ALA A 249 -20.44 3.03 1.82
CA ALA A 249 -20.75 4.37 2.27
C ALA A 249 -20.03 5.45 1.44
N LEU A 250 -18.77 5.20 1.05
CA LEU A 250 -18.00 6.13 0.21
C LEU A 250 -18.61 6.22 -1.20
N VAL A 251 -19.00 5.09 -1.80
CA VAL A 251 -19.69 5.07 -3.10
C VAL A 251 -20.96 5.91 -3.02
N ALA A 252 -21.80 5.73 -2.00
CA ALA A 252 -23.01 6.52 -1.83
C ALA A 252 -22.71 8.02 -1.66
N ALA A 253 -21.74 8.38 -0.81
CA ALA A 253 -21.37 9.77 -0.55
C ALA A 253 -20.83 10.48 -1.79
N LEU A 254 -20.07 9.80 -2.64
CA LEU A 254 -19.53 10.35 -3.89
C LEU A 254 -20.60 10.47 -4.98
N ALA A 255 -21.49 9.46 -5.11
CA ALA A 255 -22.62 9.51 -6.04
C ALA A 255 -23.57 10.66 -5.75
N GLU A 256 -23.87 10.89 -4.48
CA GLU A 256 -24.73 11.96 -3.99
C GLU A 256 -24.01 13.33 -3.89
N ARG A 257 -22.74 13.42 -4.27
CA ARG A 257 -21.91 14.63 -4.10
C ARG A 257 -21.91 15.16 -2.66
N ARG A 258 -22.03 14.28 -1.68
CA ARG A 258 -22.01 14.62 -0.26
C ARG A 258 -20.63 15.11 0.20
N ILE A 259 -19.57 14.65 -0.50
CA ILE A 259 -18.20 15.21 -0.51
C ILE A 259 -17.82 15.52 -1.96
N ALA A 260 -16.91 16.46 -2.17
CA ALA A 260 -16.56 16.92 -3.51
C ALA A 260 -15.86 15.84 -4.35
N GLY A 261 -15.02 15.04 -3.72
CA GLY A 261 -14.31 13.98 -4.44
C GLY A 261 -13.40 13.14 -3.56
N ALA A 262 -12.83 12.09 -4.16
CA ALA A 262 -11.85 11.24 -3.51
C ALA A 262 -10.68 10.88 -4.42
N ALA A 263 -9.48 10.73 -3.85
CA ALA A 263 -8.33 10.13 -4.51
C ALA A 263 -7.87 8.89 -3.72
N LEU A 264 -7.94 7.74 -4.38
CA LEU A 264 -7.81 6.43 -3.78
C LEU A 264 -6.71 5.65 -4.48
N ASP A 265 -5.71 5.23 -3.71
CA ASP A 265 -4.66 4.33 -4.19
C ASP A 265 -4.88 2.88 -3.72
N VAL A 266 -5.91 2.66 -2.89
CA VAL A 266 -6.19 1.37 -2.25
C VAL A 266 -7.68 1.09 -2.20
N PHE A 267 -8.06 -0.20 -2.33
CA PHE A 267 -9.45 -0.64 -2.43
C PHE A 267 -9.70 -1.85 -1.53
N ASN A 268 -10.96 -2.22 -1.34
CA ASN A 268 -11.31 -3.43 -0.58
C ASN A 268 -10.99 -4.71 -1.34
N VAL A 269 -11.13 -4.65 -2.67
CA VAL A 269 -10.76 -5.74 -3.59
C VAL A 269 -9.73 -5.18 -4.57
N GLU A 270 -8.58 -5.82 -4.63
CA GLU A 270 -7.47 -5.46 -5.53
C GLU A 270 -7.04 -6.70 -6.34
N PRO A 271 -6.96 -6.60 -7.68
CA PRO A 271 -7.25 -5.46 -8.55
C PRO A 271 -8.70 -4.97 -8.48
N LEU A 272 -8.91 -3.63 -8.61
CA LEU A 272 -10.24 -3.02 -8.61
C LEU A 272 -11.10 -3.64 -9.73
N PRO A 273 -12.31 -4.18 -9.46
CA PRO A 273 -13.16 -4.81 -10.47
C PRO A 273 -13.47 -3.90 -11.66
N GLU A 274 -13.60 -4.48 -12.86
CA GLU A 274 -13.80 -3.71 -14.11
C GLU A 274 -15.05 -2.83 -14.08
N GLY A 275 -16.16 -3.32 -13.51
CA GLY A 275 -17.42 -2.57 -13.38
C GLY A 275 -17.48 -1.61 -12.19
N HIS A 276 -16.39 -1.42 -11.43
CA HIS A 276 -16.43 -0.58 -10.24
C HIS A 276 -16.58 0.90 -10.59
N PRO A 277 -17.51 1.65 -9.94
CA PRO A 277 -17.81 3.03 -10.29
C PRO A 277 -16.61 3.99 -10.17
N PHE A 278 -15.65 3.72 -9.28
CA PHE A 278 -14.46 4.54 -9.14
C PHE A 278 -13.58 4.60 -10.40
N ARG A 279 -13.79 3.70 -11.37
CA ARG A 279 -13.05 3.73 -12.64
C ARG A 279 -13.53 4.81 -13.61
N THR A 280 -14.77 5.29 -13.44
CA THR A 280 -15.42 6.16 -14.43
C THR A 280 -15.90 7.50 -13.89
N TRP A 281 -16.00 7.66 -12.56
CA TRP A 281 -16.50 8.89 -11.97
C TRP A 281 -15.49 10.04 -12.07
N ASP A 282 -15.99 11.19 -12.46
CA ASP A 282 -15.22 12.43 -12.66
C ASP A 282 -14.70 13.07 -11.35
N ASN A 283 -15.33 12.74 -10.22
CA ASN A 283 -14.93 13.19 -8.89
C ASN A 283 -14.04 12.17 -8.15
N VAL A 284 -13.56 11.14 -8.85
CA VAL A 284 -12.67 10.13 -8.27
C VAL A 284 -11.38 10.03 -9.08
N ILE A 285 -10.24 10.02 -8.38
CA ILE A 285 -8.97 9.57 -8.94
C ILE A 285 -8.66 8.23 -8.30
N ALA A 286 -8.59 7.17 -9.11
CA ALA A 286 -8.22 5.82 -8.68
C ALA A 286 -6.85 5.46 -9.26
N THR A 287 -5.88 5.09 -8.40
CA THR A 287 -4.57 4.58 -8.80
C THR A 287 -4.38 3.15 -8.28
N PRO A 288 -3.71 2.26 -9.04
CA PRO A 288 -3.72 0.82 -8.77
C PRO A 288 -2.67 0.42 -7.71
N HIS A 289 -2.80 0.93 -6.49
CA HIS A 289 -1.96 0.67 -5.33
C HIS A 289 -0.46 0.88 -5.63
N ILE A 290 -0.14 2.07 -6.14
CA ILE A 290 1.21 2.44 -6.58
C ILE A 290 2.00 3.29 -5.57
N GLY A 291 1.50 3.46 -4.35
CA GLY A 291 2.17 4.27 -3.32
C GLY A 291 3.61 3.85 -3.00
N TYR A 292 3.98 2.62 -3.29
CA TYR A 292 5.34 2.11 -3.16
C TYR A 292 6.03 1.89 -4.52
N VAL A 293 5.33 2.10 -5.63
CA VAL A 293 5.84 1.83 -6.97
C VAL A 293 6.68 3.01 -7.44
N SER A 294 7.96 2.95 -7.14
CA SER A 294 8.96 3.92 -7.59
C SER A 294 10.28 3.21 -7.90
N LYS A 295 11.09 3.77 -8.79
CA LYS A 295 12.35 3.18 -9.22
C LYS A 295 13.23 2.79 -8.04
N ARG A 296 13.53 3.75 -7.15
CA ARG A 296 14.38 3.52 -5.98
C ARG A 296 13.81 2.45 -5.05
N GLN A 297 12.49 2.40 -4.85
CA GLN A 297 11.89 1.39 -4.00
C GLN A 297 11.96 -0.01 -4.63
N TYR A 298 11.77 -0.11 -5.94
CA TYR A 298 11.90 -1.36 -6.68
C TYR A 298 13.34 -1.85 -6.72
N GLU A 299 14.32 -0.97 -6.93
CA GLU A 299 15.75 -1.29 -6.83
C GLU A 299 16.09 -1.86 -5.45
N THR A 300 15.55 -1.26 -4.37
CA THR A 300 15.71 -1.81 -3.01
C THR A 300 15.03 -3.17 -2.87
N PHE A 301 13.79 -3.30 -3.33
CA PHE A 301 13.02 -4.54 -3.21
C PHE A 301 13.70 -5.71 -3.94
N TYR A 302 14.00 -5.55 -5.20
CA TYR A 302 14.59 -6.63 -5.99
C TYR A 302 16.06 -6.85 -5.69
N GLY A 303 16.82 -5.80 -5.35
CA GLY A 303 18.21 -5.92 -4.90
C GLY A 303 18.32 -6.76 -3.62
N ASP A 304 17.54 -6.40 -2.60
CA ASP A 304 17.48 -7.16 -1.34
C ASP A 304 16.95 -8.60 -1.56
N THR A 305 15.99 -8.78 -2.49
CA THR A 305 15.47 -10.10 -2.85
C THR A 305 16.58 -10.99 -3.41
N VAL A 306 17.40 -10.49 -4.33
CA VAL A 306 18.55 -11.24 -4.87
C VAL A 306 19.54 -11.59 -3.76
N GLU A 307 19.85 -10.66 -2.85
CA GLU A 307 20.73 -10.91 -1.71
C GLU A 307 20.14 -11.96 -0.76
N ASN A 308 18.85 -11.91 -0.47
CA ASN A 308 18.16 -12.87 0.39
C ASN A 308 18.26 -14.29 -0.18
N ILE A 309 18.04 -14.45 -1.50
CA ILE A 309 18.13 -15.74 -2.19
C ILE A 309 19.57 -16.26 -2.14
N LEU A 310 20.56 -15.42 -2.41
CA LEU A 310 21.98 -15.83 -2.35
C LEU A 310 22.38 -16.26 -0.95
N ALA A 311 22.04 -15.49 0.07
CA ALA A 311 22.34 -15.82 1.46
C ALA A 311 21.65 -17.13 1.91
N TRP A 312 20.41 -17.35 1.45
CA TRP A 312 19.71 -18.60 1.71
C TRP A 312 20.37 -19.80 1.02
N LEU A 313 20.83 -19.67 -0.22
CA LEU A 313 21.57 -20.70 -0.94
C LEU A 313 22.90 -21.05 -0.25
N GLU A 314 23.51 -20.10 0.44
CA GLU A 314 24.74 -20.30 1.25
C GLU A 314 24.45 -20.89 2.64
N GLY A 315 23.19 -21.19 2.97
CA GLY A 315 22.79 -21.69 4.29
C GLY A 315 22.83 -20.63 5.40
N LYS A 316 22.86 -19.35 5.06
CA LYS A 316 22.90 -18.20 5.99
C LYS A 316 21.78 -17.20 5.68
N PRO A 317 20.50 -17.62 5.80
CA PRO A 317 19.39 -16.75 5.44
C PRO A 317 19.40 -15.46 6.29
N ILE A 318 19.04 -14.35 5.66
CA ILE A 318 19.05 -12.99 6.24
C ILE A 318 17.67 -12.35 6.19
N ARG A 319 17.49 -11.27 6.91
CA ARG A 319 16.27 -10.44 6.96
C ARG A 319 15.00 -11.26 7.25
N PRO A 320 14.92 -12.05 8.34
CA PRO A 320 13.72 -12.81 8.66
C PRO A 320 12.52 -11.87 8.85
N THR A 321 11.39 -12.24 8.25
CA THR A 321 10.12 -11.51 8.44
C THR A 321 9.48 -11.94 9.76
N PRO A 322 9.13 -11.01 10.67
CA PRO A 322 8.42 -11.36 11.89
C PRO A 322 6.98 -11.82 11.60
N ASP A 323 6.49 -12.77 12.38
CA ASP A 323 5.08 -13.14 12.36
C ASP A 323 4.25 -12.05 13.06
N VAL A 324 3.60 -11.21 12.26
CA VAL A 324 2.74 -10.13 12.78
C VAL A 324 1.39 -10.62 13.30
N ARG A 325 0.99 -11.87 13.01
CA ARG A 325 -0.25 -12.46 13.52
C ARG A 325 -0.04 -13.00 14.94
N ALA A 326 1.18 -13.45 15.25
CA ALA A 326 1.58 -13.93 16.56
C ALA A 326 1.99 -12.81 17.54
N ALA A 327 2.18 -11.57 17.08
CA ALA A 327 2.55 -10.46 17.96
C ALA A 327 1.45 -10.25 19.03
N PRO A 328 1.73 -10.42 20.34
CA PRO A 328 0.77 -10.09 21.37
C PRO A 328 0.38 -8.62 21.23
N ALA A 329 -0.88 -8.31 21.48
CA ALA A 329 -1.32 -6.93 21.65
C ALA A 329 -0.35 -6.27 22.64
N THR A 330 0.37 -5.24 22.18
CA THR A 330 1.39 -4.53 22.96
C THR A 330 0.87 -4.31 24.37
N PRO A 331 1.57 -4.74 25.42
CA PRO A 331 1.12 -4.49 26.79
C PRO A 331 0.90 -2.99 26.94
N GLN A 332 -0.26 -2.61 27.43
CA GLN A 332 -0.48 -1.26 27.92
C GLN A 332 0.62 -0.98 28.94
N SER A 333 1.55 -0.08 28.63
CA SER A 333 2.38 0.52 29.64
C SER A 333 1.45 1.20 30.66
N ARG A 334 1.23 0.51 31.79
CA ARG A 334 0.75 1.16 33.00
C ARG A 334 1.85 2.15 33.41
N GLN A 335 1.60 3.39 33.25
CA GLN A 335 1.88 4.51 34.16
C GLN A 335 1.48 5.82 33.48
#